data_7cbbbae71ce6b137d509010a40f6ea0f
#
_entry.id   7cbbbae71ce6b137d509010a40f6ea0f
#
_cell.length_a   1.000
_cell.length_b   1.000
_cell.length_c   1.000
_cell.angle_alpha   90.00
_cell.angle_beta   90.00
_cell.angle_gamma   90.00
#
_symmetry.space_group_name_H-M   'P 1'
#
loop_
_entity.id
_entity.type
_entity.pdbx_description
1 polymer ?
#
loop_
_entity_poly.entity_id
_entity_poly.type
_entity_poly.pdbx_seq_one_letter_code
_entity_poly.pdbx_strand_id
1 'polypeptide(L)'
;MEKLIVGIDLCDTYTQAAVLGREEAWMLPTVICRKKSAEEWYVGEDAYKYTLVGEGVIVDKLLSLAAKEGTSTIGGVKYGGMELLQRFLGSILAMVRAEYAGQRIDELVISLKNLEMKLLEGLTASVEALGIPRGNVHIASHTECFVYYVLNQRRDVWGGQVGMFSLSDEDLRYYELKVTRGPRQMTAMAEHEELGEG
;
A
#
# COMPACT_ATOMS: atom_id res chain seq x y z
N MET A 1 -0.08 -20.25 18.05
CA MET A 1 0.04 -19.88 16.62
C MET A 1 0.65 -18.49 16.55
N GLU A 2 1.62 -18.31 15.70
CA GLU A 2 2.23 -17.00 15.47
C GLU A 2 1.23 -16.07 14.77
N LYS A 3 1.20 -14.79 15.16
CA LYS A 3 0.29 -13.80 14.57
C LYS A 3 0.65 -13.58 13.10
N LEU A 4 -0.35 -13.56 12.24
CA LEU A 4 -0.19 -13.17 10.83
C LEU A 4 -0.36 -11.65 10.72
N ILE A 5 0.76 -10.95 10.58
CA ILE A 5 0.81 -9.50 10.43
C ILE A 5 1.23 -9.19 9.00
N VAL A 6 0.41 -8.42 8.29
CA VAL A 6 0.60 -8.06 6.89
C VAL A 6 0.87 -6.57 6.76
N GLY A 7 1.88 -6.20 5.99
CA GLY A 7 2.15 -4.83 5.57
C GLY A 7 1.86 -4.65 4.08
N ILE A 8 1.18 -3.58 3.71
CA ILE A 8 0.95 -3.20 2.30
C ILE A 8 1.47 -1.79 2.09
N ASP A 9 2.46 -1.64 1.24
CA ASP A 9 2.90 -0.33 0.74
C ASP A 9 2.14 -0.02 -0.55
N LEU A 10 1.25 0.98 -0.48
CA LEU A 10 0.27 1.26 -1.52
C LEU A 10 0.65 2.53 -2.27
N CYS A 11 1.08 2.38 -3.52
CA CYS A 11 1.38 3.45 -4.46
C CYS A 11 0.59 3.27 -5.76
N ASP A 12 0.52 4.29 -6.59
CA ASP A 12 -0.23 4.24 -7.86
C ASP A 12 0.45 3.38 -8.93
N THR A 13 1.78 3.30 -8.90
CA THR A 13 2.55 2.51 -9.87
C THR A 13 2.65 1.05 -9.45
N TYR A 14 3.14 0.80 -8.24
CA TYR A 14 3.33 -0.53 -7.68
C TYR A 14 2.85 -0.59 -6.24
N THR A 15 2.26 -1.72 -5.88
CA THR A 15 1.92 -2.07 -4.51
C THR A 15 2.81 -3.21 -4.06
N GLN A 16 3.37 -3.10 -2.86
CA GLN A 16 4.12 -4.19 -2.23
C GLN A 16 3.30 -4.75 -1.06
N ALA A 17 3.31 -6.06 -0.90
CA ALA A 17 2.74 -6.73 0.25
C ALA A 17 3.80 -7.62 0.90
N ALA A 18 3.93 -7.51 2.21
CA ALA A 18 4.91 -8.28 3.00
C ALA A 18 4.23 -8.90 4.23
N VAL A 19 4.79 -9.99 4.71
CA VAL A 19 4.36 -10.64 5.96
C VAL A 19 5.50 -10.59 6.95
N LEU A 20 5.22 -10.23 8.18
CA LEU A 20 6.22 -10.20 9.25
C LEU A 20 6.87 -11.58 9.41
N GLY A 21 8.21 -11.61 9.42
CA GLY A 21 8.99 -12.85 9.48
C GLY A 21 9.26 -13.53 8.13
N ARG A 22 8.76 -12.99 7.01
CA ARG A 22 9.11 -13.42 5.65
C ARG A 22 10.11 -12.45 5.03
N GLU A 23 11.13 -12.97 4.36
CA GLU A 23 12.15 -12.14 3.69
C GLU A 23 11.66 -11.56 2.35
N GLU A 24 10.80 -12.31 1.64
CA GLU A 24 10.28 -11.91 0.34
C GLU A 24 8.93 -11.18 0.46
N ALA A 25 8.79 -10.10 -0.31
CA ALA A 25 7.53 -9.38 -0.49
C ALA A 25 6.97 -9.65 -1.89
N TRP A 26 5.64 -9.63 -2.01
CA TRP A 26 5.00 -9.56 -3.33
C TRP A 26 5.04 -8.13 -3.82
N MET A 27 5.34 -7.93 -5.07
CA MET A 27 5.27 -6.65 -5.75
C MET A 27 4.40 -6.78 -6.99
N LEU A 28 3.37 -5.94 -7.08
CA LEU A 28 2.40 -5.96 -8.17
C LEU A 28 2.20 -4.56 -8.73
N PRO A 29 2.06 -4.40 -10.06
CA PRO A 29 1.50 -3.18 -10.63
C PRO A 29 0.14 -2.86 -10.02
N THR A 30 -0.07 -1.59 -9.65
CA THR A 30 -1.34 -1.13 -9.03
C THR A 30 -2.39 -0.86 -10.10
N VAL A 31 -2.79 -1.93 -10.76
CA VAL A 31 -3.77 -1.90 -11.85
C VAL A 31 -4.81 -3.00 -11.69
N ILE A 32 -6.01 -2.71 -12.18
CA ILE A 32 -7.11 -3.67 -12.24
C ILE A 32 -7.69 -3.71 -13.64
N CYS A 33 -8.09 -4.88 -14.08
CA CYS A 33 -8.72 -5.09 -15.39
C CYS A 33 -10.03 -5.85 -15.22
N ARG A 34 -11.08 -5.40 -15.88
CA ARG A 34 -12.33 -6.16 -16.03
C ARG A 34 -12.37 -6.80 -17.40
N LYS A 35 -12.66 -8.09 -17.45
CA LYS A 35 -12.87 -8.81 -18.70
C LYS A 35 -14.11 -8.30 -19.43
N LYS A 36 -14.02 -8.13 -20.76
CA LYS A 36 -15.12 -7.60 -21.57
C LYS A 36 -16.32 -8.53 -21.64
N SER A 37 -16.07 -9.85 -21.65
CA SER A 37 -17.08 -10.90 -21.83
C SER A 37 -17.74 -11.38 -20.54
N ALA A 38 -17.19 -11.02 -19.36
CA ALA A 38 -17.65 -11.51 -18.06
C ALA A 38 -17.34 -10.50 -16.96
N GLU A 39 -18.02 -10.59 -15.82
CA GLU A 39 -17.67 -9.82 -14.63
C GLU A 39 -16.54 -10.49 -13.86
N GLU A 40 -15.41 -10.67 -14.54
CA GLU A 40 -14.18 -11.21 -13.98
C GLU A 40 -13.14 -10.11 -13.88
N TRP A 41 -12.41 -10.10 -12.75
CA TRP A 41 -11.45 -9.07 -12.43
C TRP A 41 -10.05 -9.66 -12.27
N TYR A 42 -9.06 -8.99 -12.82
CA TYR A 42 -7.66 -9.36 -12.76
C TYR A 42 -6.85 -8.17 -12.26
N VAL A 43 -5.78 -8.43 -11.54
CA VAL A 43 -4.91 -7.39 -10.95
C VAL A 43 -3.45 -7.62 -11.34
N GLY A 44 -2.65 -6.56 -11.22
CA GLY A 44 -1.22 -6.64 -11.47
C GLY A 44 -0.89 -7.10 -12.89
N GLU A 45 0.07 -7.99 -13.01
CA GLU A 45 0.56 -8.52 -14.31
C GLU A 45 -0.55 -9.21 -15.12
N ASP A 46 -1.48 -9.87 -14.47
CA ASP A 46 -2.58 -10.54 -15.16
C ASP A 46 -3.55 -9.53 -15.80
N ALA A 47 -3.73 -8.36 -15.18
CA ALA A 47 -4.51 -7.27 -15.77
C ALA A 47 -3.91 -6.82 -17.11
N TYR A 48 -2.60 -6.69 -17.20
CA TYR A 48 -1.91 -6.35 -18.45
C TYR A 48 -2.06 -7.43 -19.51
N LYS A 49 -1.93 -8.71 -19.16
CA LYS A 49 -2.08 -9.84 -20.10
C LYS A 49 -3.43 -9.79 -20.82
N TYR A 50 -4.53 -9.62 -20.07
CA TYR A 50 -5.88 -9.55 -20.67
C TYR A 50 -6.09 -8.29 -21.52
N THR A 51 -5.46 -7.19 -21.13
CA THR A 51 -5.52 -5.94 -21.90
C THR A 51 -4.77 -6.06 -23.22
N LEU A 52 -3.57 -6.65 -23.20
CA LEU A 52 -2.75 -6.83 -24.40
C LEU A 52 -3.43 -7.70 -25.48
N VAL A 53 -4.19 -8.70 -25.10
CA VAL A 53 -4.96 -9.52 -26.04
C VAL A 53 -6.33 -8.92 -26.40
N GLY A 54 -6.62 -7.71 -25.94
CA GLY A 54 -7.85 -6.98 -26.26
C GLY A 54 -9.11 -7.49 -25.54
N GLU A 55 -8.96 -8.40 -24.59
CA GLU A 55 -10.08 -9.02 -23.85
C GLU A 55 -10.48 -8.28 -22.57
N GLY A 56 -9.71 -7.28 -22.15
CA GLY A 56 -9.92 -6.53 -20.92
C GLY A 56 -9.90 -5.02 -21.08
N VAL A 57 -10.48 -4.34 -20.10
CA VAL A 57 -10.39 -2.89 -19.92
C VAL A 57 -9.66 -2.63 -18.63
N ILE A 58 -8.48 -1.99 -18.72
CA ILE A 58 -7.60 -1.70 -17.58
C ILE A 58 -7.96 -0.36 -16.95
N VAL A 59 -7.80 -0.28 -15.63
CA VAL A 59 -7.79 0.97 -14.86
C VAL A 59 -6.52 0.99 -14.01
N ASP A 60 -5.76 2.03 -14.17
CA ASP A 60 -4.54 2.34 -13.41
C ASP A 60 -4.78 3.51 -12.43
N LYS A 61 -3.74 3.94 -11.73
CA LYS A 61 -3.78 5.07 -10.78
C LYS A 61 -4.94 4.95 -9.78
N LEU A 62 -5.15 3.74 -9.27
CA LEU A 62 -6.28 3.40 -8.41
C LEU A 62 -6.32 4.22 -7.14
N LEU A 63 -5.17 4.53 -6.53
CA LEU A 63 -5.05 5.31 -5.33
C LEU A 63 -5.45 6.77 -5.57
N SER A 64 -4.91 7.39 -6.63
CA SER A 64 -5.27 8.74 -7.06
C SER A 64 -6.74 8.84 -7.45
N LEU A 65 -7.29 7.82 -8.13
CA LEU A 65 -8.70 7.77 -8.50
C LEU A 65 -9.59 7.72 -7.25
N ALA A 66 -9.22 6.92 -6.26
CA ALA A 66 -9.95 6.82 -5.00
C ALA A 66 -9.85 8.12 -4.17
N ALA A 67 -8.65 8.72 -4.05
CA ALA A 67 -8.43 9.95 -3.31
C ALA A 67 -9.25 11.14 -3.87
N LYS A 68 -9.39 11.21 -5.20
CA LYS A 68 -10.18 12.25 -5.89
C LYS A 68 -11.68 11.94 -5.97
N GLU A 69 -12.14 10.87 -5.32
CA GLU A 69 -13.54 10.38 -5.45
C GLU A 69 -13.96 10.19 -6.93
N GLY A 70 -12.95 9.84 -7.77
CA GLY A 70 -13.11 9.67 -9.20
C GLY A 70 -13.86 8.39 -9.56
N THR A 71 -14.23 8.26 -10.82
CA THR A 71 -14.93 7.08 -11.33
C THR A 71 -14.37 6.65 -12.67
N SER A 72 -14.49 5.35 -12.98
CA SER A 72 -14.18 4.78 -14.28
C SER A 72 -15.38 4.05 -14.84
N THR A 73 -15.64 4.19 -16.14
CA THR A 73 -16.75 3.49 -16.82
C THR A 73 -16.17 2.30 -17.60
N ILE A 74 -16.57 1.10 -17.21
CA ILE A 74 -16.10 -0.15 -17.82
C ILE A 74 -17.31 -0.97 -18.27
N GLY A 75 -17.38 -1.26 -19.56
CA GLY A 75 -18.50 -2.02 -20.13
C GLY A 75 -19.88 -1.37 -19.91
N GLY A 76 -19.93 -0.04 -19.91
CA GLY A 76 -21.15 0.74 -19.65
C GLY A 76 -21.55 0.86 -18.17
N VAL A 77 -20.80 0.26 -17.25
CA VAL A 77 -21.01 0.35 -15.80
C VAL A 77 -20.01 1.33 -15.20
N LYS A 78 -20.49 2.22 -14.34
CA LYS A 78 -19.68 3.21 -13.63
C LYS A 78 -19.22 2.64 -12.29
N TYR A 79 -17.92 2.61 -12.07
CA TYR A 79 -17.28 2.15 -10.84
C TYR A 79 -16.60 3.31 -10.14
N GLY A 80 -16.77 3.41 -8.82
CA GLY A 80 -16.04 4.36 -7.98
C GLY A 80 -14.57 3.96 -7.78
N GLY A 81 -13.68 4.95 -7.67
CA GLY A 81 -12.25 4.68 -7.45
C GLY A 81 -12.00 3.86 -6.18
N MET A 82 -12.71 4.16 -5.09
CA MET A 82 -12.59 3.40 -3.84
C MET A 82 -13.11 1.96 -3.99
N GLU A 83 -14.14 1.73 -4.79
CA GLU A 83 -14.64 0.40 -5.08
C GLU A 83 -13.61 -0.44 -5.86
N LEU A 84 -12.98 0.16 -6.87
CA LEU A 84 -11.91 -0.50 -7.63
C LEU A 84 -10.69 -0.78 -6.77
N LEU A 85 -10.29 0.15 -5.92
CA LEU A 85 -9.19 -0.02 -4.98
C LEU A 85 -9.50 -1.11 -3.95
N GLN A 86 -10.73 -1.21 -3.44
CA GLN A 86 -11.16 -2.30 -2.57
C GLN A 86 -11.06 -3.66 -3.26
N ARG A 87 -11.45 -3.78 -4.54
CA ARG A 87 -11.30 -5.02 -5.30
C ARG A 87 -9.83 -5.41 -5.47
N PHE A 88 -8.97 -4.44 -5.77
CA PHE A 88 -7.53 -4.64 -5.87
C PHE A 88 -6.94 -5.13 -4.54
N LEU A 89 -7.23 -4.47 -3.43
CA LEU A 89 -6.78 -4.89 -2.09
C LEU A 89 -7.33 -6.27 -1.71
N GLY A 90 -8.58 -6.56 -2.07
CA GLY A 90 -9.18 -7.88 -1.87
C GLY A 90 -8.39 -9.00 -2.56
N SER A 91 -7.90 -8.75 -3.76
CA SER A 91 -7.05 -9.70 -4.50
C SER A 91 -5.70 -9.91 -3.82
N ILE A 92 -5.06 -8.85 -3.31
CA ILE A 92 -3.80 -8.96 -2.54
C ILE A 92 -4.02 -9.77 -1.27
N LEU A 93 -5.06 -9.45 -0.49
CA LEU A 93 -5.38 -10.19 0.73
C LEU A 93 -5.73 -11.66 0.47
N ALA A 94 -6.37 -11.95 -0.68
CA ALA A 94 -6.65 -13.31 -1.10
C ALA A 94 -5.36 -14.08 -1.42
N MET A 95 -4.38 -13.45 -2.10
CA MET A 95 -3.06 -14.04 -2.34
C MET A 95 -2.36 -14.39 -1.01
N VAL A 96 -2.34 -13.45 -0.07
CA VAL A 96 -1.74 -13.68 1.26
C VAL A 96 -2.44 -14.85 1.96
N ARG A 97 -3.78 -14.85 1.99
CA ARG A 97 -4.55 -15.94 2.63
C ARG A 97 -4.31 -17.30 1.99
N ALA A 98 -4.14 -17.35 0.67
CA ALA A 98 -3.84 -18.59 -0.04
C ALA A 98 -2.47 -19.16 0.36
N GLU A 99 -1.46 -18.31 0.49
CA GLU A 99 -0.10 -18.71 0.93
C GLU A 99 -0.10 -19.22 2.39
N TYR A 100 -0.94 -18.67 3.23
CA TYR A 100 -1.03 -19.02 4.66
C TYR A 100 -2.22 -19.94 5.00
N ALA A 101 -2.63 -20.77 4.05
CA ALA A 101 -3.69 -21.79 4.21
C ALA A 101 -4.99 -21.27 4.85
N GLY A 102 -5.37 -20.04 4.52
CA GLY A 102 -6.58 -19.40 5.04
C GLY A 102 -6.47 -18.90 6.48
N GLN A 103 -5.26 -18.84 7.05
CA GLN A 103 -5.04 -18.23 8.36
C GLN A 103 -5.61 -16.81 8.39
N ARG A 104 -6.23 -16.44 9.51
CA ARG A 104 -6.75 -15.09 9.74
C ARG A 104 -5.58 -14.10 9.80
N ILE A 105 -5.71 -12.99 9.10
CA ILE A 105 -4.81 -11.84 9.25
C ILE A 105 -5.16 -11.16 10.58
N ASP A 106 -4.21 -11.13 11.51
CA ASP A 106 -4.40 -10.57 12.85
C ASP A 106 -4.24 -9.06 12.86
N GLU A 107 -3.30 -8.53 12.06
CA GLU A 107 -3.07 -7.10 11.93
C GLU A 107 -2.70 -6.77 10.48
N LEU A 108 -3.17 -5.62 9.99
CA LEU A 108 -2.84 -5.07 8.67
C LEU A 108 -2.31 -3.66 8.84
N VAL A 109 -1.13 -3.41 8.28
CA VAL A 109 -0.54 -2.07 8.16
C VAL A 109 -0.57 -1.66 6.70
N ILE A 110 -1.12 -0.48 6.40
CA ILE A 110 -1.06 0.12 5.06
C ILE A 110 -0.20 1.36 5.13
N SER A 111 0.86 1.42 4.32
CA SER A 111 1.67 2.62 4.18
C SER A 111 1.26 3.42 2.94
N LEU A 112 1.22 4.74 3.10
CA LEU A 112 0.83 5.71 2.08
C LEU A 112 1.84 6.86 2.03
N LYS A 113 1.99 7.43 0.85
CA LYS A 113 2.78 8.66 0.66
C LYS A 113 2.16 9.86 1.38
N ASN A 114 0.84 10.05 1.22
CA ASN A 114 0.08 11.15 1.80
C ASN A 114 -1.13 10.60 2.57
N LEU A 115 -1.39 11.18 3.75
CA LEU A 115 -2.51 10.78 4.61
C LEU A 115 -3.68 11.78 4.45
N GLU A 116 -4.56 11.53 3.49
CA GLU A 116 -5.76 12.32 3.30
C GLU A 116 -6.95 11.68 4.04
N MET A 117 -7.66 12.44 4.87
CA MET A 117 -8.73 11.92 5.75
C MET A 117 -9.76 11.06 5.01
N LYS A 118 -10.26 11.52 3.87
CA LYS A 118 -11.25 10.78 3.08
C LYS A 118 -10.71 9.44 2.56
N LEU A 119 -9.45 9.43 2.12
CA LEU A 119 -8.79 8.22 1.68
C LEU A 119 -8.62 7.23 2.84
N LEU A 120 -8.21 7.72 4.02
CA LEU A 120 -8.05 6.91 5.22
C LEU A 120 -9.37 6.25 5.66
N GLU A 121 -10.45 7.02 5.69
CA GLU A 121 -11.79 6.52 6.03
C GLU A 121 -12.26 5.47 5.01
N GLY A 122 -12.10 5.75 3.72
CA GLY A 122 -12.46 4.84 2.65
C GLY A 122 -11.67 3.54 2.66
N LEU A 123 -10.35 3.62 2.86
CA LEU A 123 -9.48 2.45 2.99
C LEU A 123 -9.84 1.59 4.21
N THR A 124 -10.05 2.23 5.36
CA THR A 124 -10.44 1.52 6.58
C THR A 124 -11.77 0.78 6.39
N ALA A 125 -12.77 1.43 5.81
CA ALA A 125 -14.06 0.81 5.51
C ALA A 125 -13.93 -0.33 4.48
N SER A 126 -13.09 -0.14 3.45
CA SER A 126 -12.83 -1.16 2.43
C SER A 126 -12.19 -2.42 3.02
N VAL A 127 -11.20 -2.25 3.89
CA VAL A 127 -10.50 -3.36 4.54
C VAL A 127 -11.40 -4.08 5.55
N GLU A 128 -12.25 -3.34 6.25
CA GLU A 128 -13.27 -3.91 7.15
C GLU A 128 -14.26 -4.78 6.37
N ALA A 129 -14.73 -4.31 5.21
CA ALA A 129 -15.57 -5.09 4.30
C ALA A 129 -14.87 -6.35 3.76
N LEU A 130 -13.53 -6.36 3.68
CA LEU A 130 -12.71 -7.51 3.32
C LEU A 130 -12.41 -8.46 4.48
N GLY A 131 -13.02 -8.22 5.65
CA GLY A 131 -12.98 -9.12 6.80
C GLY A 131 -11.85 -8.89 7.79
N ILE A 132 -11.19 -7.72 7.77
CA ILE A 132 -10.21 -7.32 8.77
C ILE A 132 -10.85 -6.26 9.68
N PRO A 133 -11.05 -6.54 10.99
CA PRO A 133 -11.69 -5.60 11.89
C PRO A 133 -10.95 -4.25 11.94
N ARG A 134 -11.69 -3.17 12.04
CA ARG A 134 -11.15 -1.80 12.06
C ARG A 134 -10.05 -1.59 13.12
N GLY A 135 -10.19 -2.20 14.29
CA GLY A 135 -9.19 -2.14 15.37
C GLY A 135 -7.86 -2.86 15.06
N ASN A 136 -7.81 -3.63 13.96
CA ASN A 136 -6.64 -4.38 13.54
C ASN A 136 -6.02 -3.77 12.26
N VAL A 137 -6.48 -2.58 11.83
CA VAL A 137 -5.99 -1.87 10.66
C VAL A 137 -5.25 -0.63 11.12
N HIS A 138 -4.00 -0.49 10.67
CA HIS A 138 -3.16 0.67 10.95
C HIS A 138 -2.74 1.29 9.62
N ILE A 139 -2.95 2.59 9.47
CA ILE A 139 -2.51 3.32 8.28
C ILE A 139 -1.44 4.32 8.71
N ALA A 140 -0.28 4.25 8.08
CA ALA A 140 0.90 5.05 8.39
C ALA A 140 1.42 5.78 7.16
N SER A 141 2.14 6.89 7.35
CA SER A 141 2.86 7.53 6.25
C SER A 141 4.17 6.81 5.95
N HIS A 142 4.70 6.98 4.73
CA HIS A 142 6.06 6.50 4.38
C HIS A 142 7.10 7.06 5.35
N THR A 143 6.96 8.32 5.77
CA THR A 143 7.85 8.94 6.77
C THR A 143 7.82 8.20 8.10
N GLU A 144 6.64 7.89 8.59
CA GLU A 144 6.46 7.13 9.84
C GLU A 144 7.04 5.71 9.73
N CYS A 145 6.76 5.02 8.64
CA CYS A 145 7.33 3.69 8.37
C CYS A 145 8.86 3.72 8.30
N PHE A 146 9.44 4.76 7.67
CA PHE A 146 10.89 4.96 7.65
C PHE A 146 11.48 5.13 9.05
N VAL A 147 10.86 5.96 9.89
CA VAL A 147 11.30 6.14 11.28
C VAL A 147 11.29 4.82 12.04
N TYR A 148 10.19 4.07 11.98
CA TYR A 148 10.09 2.77 12.63
C TYR A 148 11.10 1.75 12.09
N TYR A 149 11.29 1.72 10.78
CA TYR A 149 12.28 0.83 10.17
C TYR A 149 13.69 1.12 10.69
N VAL A 150 14.12 2.39 10.69
CA VAL A 150 15.47 2.78 11.15
C VAL A 150 15.65 2.50 12.63
N LEU A 151 14.66 2.81 13.46
CA LEU A 151 14.75 2.60 14.92
C LEU A 151 14.80 1.11 15.31
N ASN A 152 14.28 0.23 14.44
CA ASN A 152 14.39 -1.22 14.62
C ASN A 152 15.71 -1.82 14.12
N GLN A 153 16.55 -1.04 13.43
CA GLN A 153 17.89 -1.48 13.05
C GLN A 153 18.85 -1.43 14.24
N ARG A 154 20.04 -2.00 14.04
CA ARG A 154 21.10 -1.92 15.04
C ARG A 154 21.46 -0.45 15.32
N ARG A 155 21.86 -0.17 16.56
CA ARG A 155 22.16 1.19 17.03
C ARG A 155 23.21 1.92 16.21
N ASP A 156 24.18 1.20 15.65
CA ASP A 156 25.21 1.76 14.77
C ASP A 156 24.64 2.33 13.46
N VAL A 157 23.47 1.88 13.03
CA VAL A 157 22.76 2.41 11.85
C VAL A 157 22.13 3.77 12.16
N TRP A 158 21.47 3.94 13.31
CA TRP A 158 20.70 5.14 13.64
C TRP A 158 21.33 6.04 14.73
N GLY A 159 22.55 5.72 15.18
CA GLY A 159 23.27 6.53 16.17
C GLY A 159 23.81 7.87 15.65
N GLY A 160 23.68 8.13 14.35
CA GLY A 160 24.06 9.37 13.67
C GLY A 160 22.91 9.94 12.84
N GLN A 161 23.24 10.61 11.75
CA GLN A 161 22.28 11.03 10.73
C GLN A 161 22.02 9.87 9.76
N VAL A 162 20.75 9.61 9.49
CA VAL A 162 20.33 8.60 8.52
C VAL A 162 19.46 9.27 7.46
N GLY A 163 19.84 9.14 6.20
CA GLY A 163 19.07 9.63 5.07
C GLY A 163 18.50 8.49 4.23
N MET A 164 17.33 8.70 3.65
CA MET A 164 16.70 7.80 2.73
C MET A 164 16.19 8.56 1.51
N PHE A 165 16.51 8.06 0.34
CA PHE A 165 15.86 8.46 -0.90
C PHE A 165 14.70 7.49 -1.17
N SER A 166 13.51 8.03 -1.37
CA SER A 166 12.33 7.27 -1.74
C SER A 166 11.90 7.68 -3.14
N LEU A 167 11.90 6.72 -4.04
CA LEU A 167 11.31 6.87 -5.37
C LEU A 167 9.99 6.11 -5.38
N SER A 168 8.88 6.83 -5.38
CA SER A 168 7.55 6.24 -5.44
C SER A 168 6.68 7.02 -6.42
N ASP A 169 5.96 6.28 -7.26
CA ASP A 169 5.22 6.84 -8.38
C ASP A 169 6.17 7.61 -9.33
N GLU A 170 5.95 8.88 -9.58
CA GLU A 170 6.81 9.72 -10.43
C GLU A 170 7.60 10.75 -9.60
N ASP A 171 7.80 10.47 -8.29
CA ASP A 171 8.26 11.43 -7.30
C ASP A 171 9.51 10.92 -6.58
N LEU A 172 10.52 11.75 -6.46
CA LEU A 172 11.71 11.50 -5.66
C LEU A 172 11.69 12.34 -4.39
N ARG A 173 11.70 11.69 -3.23
CA ARG A 173 11.77 12.36 -1.93
C ARG A 173 13.01 11.98 -1.16
N TYR A 174 13.54 12.93 -0.42
CA TYR A 174 14.60 12.71 0.55
C TYR A 174 14.05 12.84 1.95
N TYR A 175 14.36 11.87 2.79
CA TYR A 175 14.04 11.86 4.22
C TYR A 175 15.32 11.87 5.03
N GLU A 176 15.42 12.74 6.00
CA GLU A 176 16.52 12.76 6.96
C GLU A 176 15.99 12.50 8.37
N LEU A 177 16.54 11.47 9.03
CA LEU A 177 16.20 11.12 10.39
C LEU A 177 17.29 11.60 11.34
N LYS A 178 16.90 12.45 12.30
CA LYS A 178 17.72 12.87 13.44
C LYS A 178 17.17 12.23 14.70
N VAL A 179 17.98 11.41 15.37
CA VAL A 179 17.61 10.78 16.63
C VAL A 179 18.32 11.50 17.77
N THR A 180 17.54 12.11 18.67
CA THR A 180 18.06 12.75 19.88
C THR A 180 17.65 11.96 21.11
N ARG A 181 18.56 11.75 22.05
CA ARG A 181 18.30 11.10 23.34
C ARG A 181 18.24 12.14 24.45
N GLY A 182 17.09 12.23 25.11
CA GLY A 182 16.96 12.85 26.41
C GLY A 182 17.19 11.85 27.55
N PRO A 183 17.32 12.29 28.83
CA PRO A 183 17.59 11.43 29.97
C PRO A 183 16.47 10.38 30.24
N ARG A 184 15.27 10.53 29.66
CA ARG A 184 14.13 9.61 29.80
C ARG A 184 13.34 9.36 28.52
N GLN A 185 13.69 10.00 27.41
CA GLN A 185 12.96 9.89 26.13
C GLN A 185 13.94 9.88 24.96
N MET A 186 13.54 9.13 23.93
CA MET A 186 14.15 9.18 22.61
C MET A 186 13.15 9.85 21.66
N THR A 187 13.58 10.93 21.01
CA THR A 187 12.78 11.63 20.02
C THR A 187 13.40 11.38 18.66
N ALA A 188 12.59 10.95 17.72
CA ALA A 188 12.96 10.81 16.32
C ALA A 188 12.16 11.81 15.48
N MET A 189 12.84 12.53 14.59
CA MET A 189 12.24 13.44 13.62
C MET A 189 12.66 12.99 12.23
N ALA A 190 11.71 12.95 11.31
CA ALA A 190 11.97 12.79 9.88
C ALA A 190 11.57 14.09 9.18
N GLU A 191 12.51 14.65 8.44
CA GLU A 191 12.28 15.76 7.54
C GLU A 191 12.32 15.23 6.11
N HIS A 192 11.47 15.73 5.25
CA HIS A 192 11.44 15.35 3.84
C HIS A 192 11.52 16.60 2.96
N GLU A 193 12.15 16.46 1.83
CA GLU A 193 12.22 17.46 0.79
C GLU A 193 11.82 16.82 -0.55
N GLU A 194 10.93 17.48 -1.28
CA GLU A 194 10.60 17.06 -2.65
C GLU A 194 11.71 17.54 -3.58
N LEU A 195 12.36 16.61 -4.27
CA LEU A 195 13.49 16.88 -5.15
C LEU A 195 13.09 17.11 -6.61
N GLY A 196 11.81 17.20 -6.85
CA GLY A 196 11.21 17.47 -8.16
C GLY A 196 10.28 16.37 -8.65
N GLU A 197 9.47 16.72 -9.64
CA GLU A 197 8.69 15.77 -10.42
C GLU A 197 9.58 15.24 -11.56
N GLY A 198 9.62 13.93 -11.70
CA GLY A 198 10.36 13.27 -12.79
C GLY A 198 9.61 13.34 -14.12
#